data_7f05ff80345478f8b63e287b6b98d6d0
#
_entry.id   7f05ff80345478f8b63e287b6b98d6d0
#
_cell.length_a   1.000
_cell.length_b   1.000
_cell.length_c   1.000
_cell.angle_alpha   90.00
_cell.angle_beta   90.00
_cell.angle_gamma   90.00
#
_symmetry.space_group_name_H-M   'P 1'
#
loop_
_entity.id
_entity.type
_entity.pdbx_description
1 polymer ?
#
loop_
_entity_poly.entity_id
_entity_poly.type
_entity_poly.pdbx_seq_one_letter_code
_entity_poly.pdbx_strand_id
1 'polypeptide(L)'
;INEEGLHDAVQRESKAARDSAGILDASTLGKIDIQGTDASEFLNRVYTNAWSKLGIGKCRYGLMLNEDGMVYDDGVTTRLGENHYLMTTTTGGAANVLSKLEDYLQTEWPELDVYLTSVTDHYSTASICGPNSKKILKKIFPDKDFSDDAFPHMSYQNGKIDEINCRIMRISFTGELSLSLIHI
;
A
#
# COMPACT_ATOMS: atom_id res chain seq x y z
N ILE A 1 -17.10 1.25 25.52
CA ILE A 1 -16.07 2.31 25.36
C ILE A 1 -15.60 2.58 26.76
N ASN A 2 -14.35 2.28 27.04
CA ASN A 2 -13.76 2.53 28.35
C ASN A 2 -13.74 4.04 28.61
N GLU A 3 -13.96 4.45 29.87
CA GLU A 3 -13.85 5.83 30.35
C GLU A 3 -12.39 6.35 30.38
N GLU A 4 -11.52 5.78 29.52
CA GLU A 4 -10.12 6.12 29.39
C GLU A 4 -9.97 7.48 28.68
N GLY A 5 -9.14 8.37 29.22
CA GLY A 5 -8.83 9.64 28.57
C GLY A 5 -8.06 9.44 27.26
N LEU A 6 -8.20 10.38 26.31
CA LEU A 6 -7.53 10.32 25.02
C LEU A 6 -5.99 10.13 25.15
N HIS A 7 -5.38 10.85 26.09
CA HIS A 7 -3.93 10.78 26.32
C HIS A 7 -3.50 9.38 26.79
N ASP A 8 -4.23 8.78 27.70
CA ASP A 8 -3.96 7.43 28.23
C ASP A 8 -4.17 6.37 27.15
N ALA A 9 -5.20 6.51 26.33
CA ALA A 9 -5.45 5.64 25.18
C ALA A 9 -4.29 5.71 24.19
N VAL A 10 -3.82 6.91 23.81
CA VAL A 10 -2.69 7.10 22.89
C VAL A 10 -1.41 6.49 23.46
N GLN A 11 -1.11 6.68 24.75
CA GLN A 11 0.06 6.07 25.39
C GLN A 11 -0.01 4.55 25.38
N ARG A 12 -1.14 3.98 25.77
CA ARG A 12 -1.36 2.54 25.80
C ARG A 12 -1.22 1.91 24.42
N GLU A 13 -1.84 2.51 23.40
CA GLU A 13 -1.80 1.98 22.04
C GLU A 13 -0.43 2.12 21.39
N SER A 14 0.24 3.25 21.56
CA SER A 14 1.61 3.46 21.10
C SER A 14 2.58 2.47 21.74
N LYS A 15 2.43 2.22 23.05
CA LYS A 15 3.23 1.22 23.76
C LYS A 15 2.93 -0.20 23.26
N ALA A 16 1.67 -0.54 23.05
CA ALA A 16 1.27 -1.84 22.51
C ALA A 16 1.86 -2.09 21.12
N ALA A 17 1.85 -1.08 20.24
CA ALA A 17 2.45 -1.16 18.91
C ALA A 17 3.96 -1.42 18.95
N ARG A 18 4.68 -0.88 19.95
CA ARG A 18 6.13 -1.06 20.12
C ARG A 18 6.51 -2.36 20.81
N ASP A 19 5.78 -2.71 21.86
CA ASP A 19 6.16 -3.83 22.74
C ASP A 19 5.45 -5.15 22.37
N SER A 20 4.36 -5.08 21.61
CA SER A 20 3.51 -6.24 21.29
C SER A 20 2.96 -6.18 19.86
N ALA A 21 1.74 -5.68 19.70
CA ALA A 21 1.10 -5.49 18.41
C ALA A 21 -0.02 -4.44 18.49
N GLY A 22 -0.22 -3.72 17.39
CA GLY A 22 -1.37 -2.86 17.16
C GLY A 22 -2.04 -3.21 15.83
N ILE A 23 -3.32 -2.91 15.72
CA ILE A 23 -4.08 -2.97 14.47
C ILE A 23 -4.69 -1.62 14.16
N LEU A 24 -4.60 -1.21 12.90
CA LEU A 24 -5.16 0.03 12.38
C LEU A 24 -6.00 -0.28 11.15
N ASP A 25 -7.20 0.26 11.10
CA ASP A 25 -7.99 0.31 9.87
C ASP A 25 -7.41 1.40 8.94
N ALA A 26 -6.87 0.96 7.82
CA ALA A 26 -6.29 1.79 6.78
C ALA A 26 -7.12 1.76 5.48
N SER A 27 -8.40 1.38 5.56
CA SER A 27 -9.29 1.22 4.40
C SER A 27 -9.52 2.53 3.64
N THR A 28 -9.34 3.67 4.29
CA THR A 28 -9.55 4.99 3.68
C THR A 28 -8.38 5.46 2.80
N LEU A 29 -7.20 4.81 2.86
CA LEU A 29 -6.11 5.10 1.92
C LEU A 29 -6.60 4.90 0.48
N GLY A 30 -6.27 5.85 -0.39
CA GLY A 30 -6.58 5.70 -1.81
C GLY A 30 -5.90 4.48 -2.42
N LYS A 31 -6.59 3.79 -3.31
CA LYS A 31 -6.06 2.65 -4.05
C LYS A 31 -6.44 2.80 -5.51
N ILE A 32 -5.44 2.80 -6.37
CA ILE A 32 -5.58 2.91 -7.81
C ILE A 32 -4.96 1.68 -8.45
N ASP A 33 -5.76 0.95 -9.20
CA ASP A 33 -5.32 -0.13 -10.06
C ASP A 33 -4.84 0.46 -11.38
N ILE A 34 -3.61 0.11 -11.79
CA ILE A 34 -2.95 0.66 -12.98
C ILE A 34 -2.53 -0.51 -13.85
N GLN A 35 -3.08 -0.57 -15.06
CA GLN A 35 -2.81 -1.62 -16.02
C GLN A 35 -2.47 -1.02 -17.38
N GLY A 36 -1.73 -1.74 -18.19
CA GLY A 36 -1.36 -1.36 -19.55
C GLY A 36 0.10 -1.62 -19.87
N THR A 37 0.41 -1.75 -21.14
CA THR A 37 1.78 -2.06 -21.59
C THR A 37 2.76 -0.95 -21.22
N ASP A 38 2.27 0.30 -21.11
CA ASP A 38 3.08 1.47 -20.78
C ASP A 38 2.95 1.91 -19.30
N ALA A 39 2.32 1.07 -18.45
CA ALA A 39 2.10 1.41 -17.03
C ALA A 39 3.39 1.74 -16.27
N SER A 40 4.49 1.01 -16.53
CA SER A 40 5.78 1.27 -15.89
C SER A 40 6.43 2.59 -16.37
N GLU A 41 6.29 2.91 -17.65
CA GLU A 41 6.78 4.17 -18.23
C GLU A 41 5.98 5.35 -17.69
N PHE A 42 4.66 5.24 -17.65
CA PHE A 42 3.78 6.25 -17.08
C PHE A 42 4.16 6.56 -15.62
N LEU A 43 4.31 5.52 -14.80
CA LEU A 43 4.74 5.69 -13.41
C LEU A 43 6.13 6.34 -13.29
N ASN A 44 7.06 6.03 -14.20
CA ASN A 44 8.38 6.69 -14.23
C ASN A 44 8.32 8.19 -14.54
N ARG A 45 7.33 8.63 -15.32
CA ARG A 45 7.13 10.05 -15.64
C ARG A 45 6.51 10.82 -14.47
N VAL A 46 5.63 10.17 -13.71
CA VAL A 46 4.84 10.82 -12.65
C VAL A 46 5.57 10.83 -11.31
N TYR A 47 6.25 9.74 -10.94
CA TYR A 47 6.86 9.55 -9.64
C TYR A 47 8.39 9.63 -9.70
N THR A 48 9.00 9.99 -8.58
CA THR A 48 10.47 10.19 -8.46
C THR A 48 11.30 8.92 -8.57
N ASN A 49 10.68 7.73 -8.61
CA ASN A 49 11.37 6.44 -8.60
C ASN A 49 11.33 5.72 -9.95
N ALA A 50 12.27 4.81 -10.18
CA ALA A 50 12.34 4.00 -11.39
C ALA A 50 11.45 2.75 -11.29
N TRP A 51 10.21 2.86 -11.71
CA TRP A 51 9.21 1.79 -11.62
C TRP A 51 9.44 0.65 -12.60
N SER A 52 10.00 0.92 -13.76
CA SER A 52 10.42 -0.09 -14.72
C SER A 52 11.43 -1.11 -14.16
N LYS A 53 12.20 -0.70 -13.13
CA LYS A 53 13.15 -1.56 -12.41
C LYS A 53 12.54 -2.28 -11.21
N LEU A 54 11.26 -2.07 -10.91
CA LEU A 54 10.58 -2.76 -9.81
C LEU A 54 10.25 -4.19 -10.24
N GLY A 55 10.74 -5.18 -9.50
CA GLY A 55 10.41 -6.59 -9.77
C GLY A 55 8.95 -6.92 -9.46
N ILE A 56 8.38 -7.90 -10.16
CA ILE A 56 7.05 -8.44 -9.84
C ILE A 56 7.08 -8.99 -8.40
N GLY A 57 6.02 -8.75 -7.63
CA GLY A 57 5.94 -9.14 -6.22
C GLY A 57 6.61 -8.16 -5.25
N LYS A 58 7.16 -7.06 -5.76
CA LYS A 58 7.82 -6.03 -4.95
C LYS A 58 6.97 -4.78 -4.82
N CYS A 59 7.20 -4.08 -3.71
CA CYS A 59 6.61 -2.78 -3.42
C CYS A 59 7.69 -1.69 -3.45
N ARG A 60 7.29 -0.46 -3.70
CA ARG A 60 8.18 0.71 -3.62
C ARG A 60 7.40 1.92 -3.15
N TYR A 61 7.97 2.63 -2.19
CA TYR A 61 7.49 3.95 -1.79
C TYR A 61 7.89 4.98 -2.86
N GLY A 62 7.00 5.88 -3.19
CA GLY A 62 7.22 6.92 -4.18
C GLY A 62 6.63 8.25 -3.77
N LEU A 63 7.24 9.32 -4.26
CA LEU A 63 6.77 10.69 -4.12
C LEU A 63 6.27 11.19 -5.47
N MET A 64 5.06 11.74 -5.48
CA MET A 64 4.52 12.52 -6.57
C MET A 64 4.78 13.99 -6.29
N LEU A 65 5.39 14.68 -7.23
CA LEU A 65 5.73 16.08 -7.08
C LEU A 65 4.87 16.96 -7.99
N ASN A 66 4.67 18.19 -7.57
CA ASN A 66 4.19 19.25 -8.44
C ASN A 66 5.34 19.79 -9.31
N GLU A 67 4.98 20.66 -10.27
CA GLU A 67 5.93 21.28 -11.19
C GLU A 67 6.98 22.18 -10.49
N ASP A 68 6.64 22.69 -9.30
CA ASP A 68 7.55 23.45 -8.44
C ASP A 68 8.46 22.58 -7.55
N GLY A 69 8.34 21.25 -7.69
CA GLY A 69 9.13 20.27 -6.94
C GLY A 69 8.60 19.99 -5.53
N MET A 70 7.48 20.58 -5.13
CA MET A 70 6.84 20.30 -3.85
C MET A 70 6.08 18.98 -3.90
N VAL A 71 6.05 18.26 -2.76
CA VAL A 71 5.32 16.98 -2.66
C VAL A 71 3.83 17.23 -2.86
N TYR A 72 3.26 16.56 -3.85
CA TYR A 72 1.83 16.55 -4.13
C TYR A 72 1.11 15.45 -3.34
N ASP A 73 1.64 14.24 -3.42
CA ASP A 73 1.17 13.06 -2.67
C ASP A 73 2.30 12.04 -2.54
N ASP A 74 2.09 11.03 -1.71
CA ASP A 74 3.01 9.92 -1.53
C ASP A 74 2.26 8.61 -1.34
N GLY A 75 2.93 7.50 -1.54
CA GLY A 75 2.34 6.19 -1.32
C GLY A 75 3.24 5.04 -1.70
N VAL A 76 2.71 3.84 -1.54
CA VAL A 76 3.40 2.61 -1.91
C VAL A 76 2.74 2.01 -3.14
N THR A 77 3.53 1.77 -4.17
CA THR A 77 3.09 1.06 -5.37
C THR A 77 3.67 -0.35 -5.38
N THR A 78 2.80 -1.32 -5.64
CA THR A 78 3.13 -2.75 -5.72
C THR A 78 3.02 -3.21 -7.16
N ARG A 79 4.05 -3.89 -7.69
CA ARG A 79 3.98 -4.52 -9.01
C ARG A 79 3.35 -5.91 -8.88
N LEU A 80 2.10 -6.04 -9.33
CA LEU A 80 1.32 -7.28 -9.26
C LEU A 80 1.62 -8.23 -10.42
N GLY A 81 1.97 -7.69 -11.58
CA GLY A 81 2.25 -8.40 -12.81
C GLY A 81 3.16 -7.61 -13.73
N GLU A 82 3.40 -8.11 -14.94
CA GLU A 82 4.28 -7.45 -15.90
C GLU A 82 3.80 -6.02 -16.19
N ASN A 83 2.50 -5.87 -16.48
CA ASN A 83 1.84 -4.62 -16.85
C ASN A 83 0.75 -4.24 -15.85
N HIS A 84 0.90 -4.61 -14.59
CA HIS A 84 -0.14 -4.43 -13.57
C HIS A 84 0.46 -3.97 -12.24
N TYR A 85 -0.03 -2.82 -11.76
CA TYR A 85 0.38 -2.20 -10.50
C TYR A 85 -0.83 -1.86 -9.64
N LEU A 86 -0.67 -1.93 -8.33
CA LEU A 86 -1.60 -1.39 -7.35
C LEU A 86 -0.88 -0.28 -6.59
N MET A 87 -1.40 0.93 -6.71
CA MET A 87 -0.84 2.12 -6.08
C MET A 87 -1.71 2.54 -4.90
N THR A 88 -1.09 2.91 -3.79
CA THR A 88 -1.78 3.58 -2.69
C THR A 88 -1.45 5.08 -2.69
N THR A 89 -2.37 5.89 -2.17
CA THR A 89 -2.23 7.33 -1.98
C THR A 89 -2.59 7.69 -0.54
N THR A 90 -2.35 8.94 -0.13
CA THR A 90 -2.94 9.44 1.10
C THR A 90 -4.48 9.42 1.01
N THR A 91 -5.16 9.31 2.15
CA THR A 91 -6.64 9.34 2.20
C THR A 91 -7.20 10.62 1.58
N GLY A 92 -6.64 11.77 1.97
CA GLY A 92 -7.11 13.07 1.47
C GLY A 92 -6.74 13.34 0.00
N GLY A 93 -5.68 12.70 -0.50
CA GLY A 93 -5.18 12.86 -1.86
C GLY A 93 -5.86 11.95 -2.89
N ALA A 94 -6.57 10.90 -2.48
CA ALA A 94 -7.03 9.82 -3.36
C ALA A 94 -7.72 10.30 -4.66
N ALA A 95 -8.72 11.18 -4.54
CA ALA A 95 -9.45 11.70 -5.70
C ALA A 95 -8.59 12.63 -6.56
N ASN A 96 -7.82 13.51 -5.94
CA ASN A 96 -6.98 14.49 -6.63
C ASN A 96 -5.84 13.82 -7.40
N VAL A 97 -5.22 12.79 -6.79
CA VAL A 97 -4.16 12.00 -7.46
C VAL A 97 -4.74 11.30 -8.69
N LEU A 98 -5.86 10.60 -8.55
CA LEU A 98 -6.49 9.93 -9.69
C LEU A 98 -6.82 10.93 -10.82
N SER A 99 -7.47 12.05 -10.48
CA SER A 99 -7.81 13.09 -11.46
C SER A 99 -6.56 13.63 -12.17
N LYS A 100 -5.47 13.87 -11.45
CA LYS A 100 -4.21 14.35 -12.05
C LYS A 100 -3.55 13.29 -12.94
N LEU A 101 -3.61 12.02 -12.57
CA LEU A 101 -3.12 10.94 -13.41
C LEU A 101 -3.93 10.79 -14.70
N GLU A 102 -5.27 10.91 -14.61
CA GLU A 102 -6.15 10.89 -15.77
C GLU A 102 -5.92 12.10 -16.69
N ASP A 103 -5.71 13.29 -16.12
CA ASP A 103 -5.38 14.50 -16.85
C ASP A 103 -4.08 14.32 -17.67
N TYR A 104 -3.03 13.81 -17.06
CA TYR A 104 -1.78 13.51 -17.76
C TYR A 104 -1.96 12.53 -18.93
N LEU A 105 -2.75 11.47 -18.76
CA LEU A 105 -3.01 10.51 -19.84
C LEU A 105 -3.86 11.10 -20.94
N GLN A 106 -4.74 12.07 -20.63
CA GLN A 106 -5.61 12.68 -21.65
C GLN A 106 -4.96 13.85 -22.38
N THR A 107 -4.05 14.58 -21.73
CA THR A 107 -3.51 15.85 -22.25
C THR A 107 -2.03 15.76 -22.63
N GLU A 108 -1.19 15.17 -21.76
CA GLU A 108 0.25 15.17 -21.94
C GLU A 108 0.77 13.92 -22.69
N TRP A 109 0.16 12.75 -22.40
CA TRP A 109 0.65 11.46 -22.91
C TRP A 109 -0.49 10.57 -23.40
N PRO A 110 -1.34 11.05 -24.31
CA PRO A 110 -2.49 10.29 -24.81
C PRO A 110 -2.11 9.06 -25.66
N GLU A 111 -0.83 8.94 -26.02
CA GLU A 111 -0.30 7.78 -26.76
C GLU A 111 -0.02 6.57 -25.88
N LEU A 112 0.05 6.74 -24.54
CA LEU A 112 0.36 5.64 -23.64
C LEU A 112 -0.82 4.70 -23.45
N ASP A 113 -0.57 3.42 -23.57
CA ASP A 113 -1.53 2.34 -23.25
C ASP A 113 -1.56 2.10 -21.73
N VAL A 114 -2.36 2.90 -21.03
CA VAL A 114 -2.53 2.85 -19.57
C VAL A 114 -3.98 3.02 -19.19
N TYR A 115 -4.44 2.16 -18.29
CA TYR A 115 -5.79 2.19 -17.72
C TYR A 115 -5.71 2.39 -16.22
N LEU A 116 -6.45 3.38 -15.71
CA LEU A 116 -6.53 3.73 -14.30
C LEU A 116 -7.93 3.41 -13.77
N THR A 117 -7.99 2.75 -12.62
CA THR A 117 -9.26 2.45 -11.96
C THR A 117 -9.14 2.70 -10.48
N SER A 118 -10.02 3.55 -9.91
CA SER A 118 -10.14 3.63 -8.46
C SER A 118 -10.70 2.34 -7.90
N VAL A 119 -9.96 1.73 -6.99
CA VAL A 119 -10.36 0.53 -6.28
C VAL A 119 -10.38 0.75 -4.76
N THR A 120 -10.45 2.00 -4.33
CA THR A 120 -10.43 2.40 -2.92
C THR A 120 -11.54 1.68 -2.14
N ASP A 121 -12.74 1.72 -2.64
CA ASP A 121 -13.92 1.14 -1.98
C ASP A 121 -14.07 -0.38 -2.21
N HIS A 122 -13.21 -0.96 -3.06
CA HIS A 122 -13.20 -2.41 -3.31
C HIS A 122 -12.37 -3.19 -2.30
N TYR A 123 -11.51 -2.50 -1.52
CA TYR A 123 -10.58 -3.16 -0.61
C TYR A 123 -10.66 -2.57 0.80
N SER A 124 -10.97 -3.41 1.77
CA SER A 124 -10.66 -3.11 3.16
C SER A 124 -9.19 -3.34 3.44
N THR A 125 -8.57 -2.51 4.27
CA THR A 125 -7.14 -2.61 4.59
C THR A 125 -6.94 -2.59 6.09
N ALA A 126 -6.31 -3.64 6.62
CA ALA A 126 -5.87 -3.69 8.01
C ALA A 126 -4.34 -3.63 8.07
N SER A 127 -3.79 -2.69 8.81
CA SER A 127 -2.37 -2.62 9.13
C SER A 127 -2.13 -3.24 10.50
N ILE A 128 -1.27 -4.27 10.57
CA ILE A 128 -0.89 -4.94 11.81
C ILE A 128 0.58 -4.63 12.06
N CYS A 129 0.89 -3.87 13.10
CA CYS A 129 2.24 -3.44 13.44
C CYS A 129 2.72 -4.01 14.77
N GLY A 130 4.03 -3.96 14.99
CA GLY A 130 4.69 -4.38 16.22
C GLY A 130 5.38 -5.74 16.14
N PRO A 131 6.22 -6.08 17.14
CA PRO A 131 7.10 -7.27 17.13
C PRO A 131 6.34 -8.59 17.06
N ASN A 132 5.09 -8.64 17.51
CA ASN A 132 4.27 -9.84 17.44
C ASN A 132 3.39 -9.93 16.16
N SER A 133 3.47 -8.97 15.23
CA SER A 133 2.66 -8.97 13.99
C SER A 133 2.83 -10.25 13.16
N LYS A 134 4.06 -10.75 12.99
CA LYS A 134 4.32 -12.03 12.30
C LYS A 134 3.65 -13.23 12.98
N LYS A 135 3.62 -13.25 14.32
CA LYS A 135 2.97 -14.33 15.08
C LYS A 135 1.46 -14.32 14.91
N ILE A 136 0.86 -13.13 14.78
CA ILE A 136 -0.57 -12.97 14.52
C ILE A 136 -0.88 -13.49 13.12
N LEU A 137 -0.12 -13.04 12.10
CA LEU A 137 -0.32 -13.49 10.73
C LEU A 137 -0.11 -14.99 10.57
N LYS A 138 0.85 -15.58 11.27
CA LYS A 138 1.07 -17.04 11.24
C LYS A 138 -0.12 -17.84 11.76
N LYS A 139 -0.91 -17.26 12.68
CA LYS A 139 -2.17 -17.89 13.14
C LYS A 139 -3.28 -17.79 12.11
N ILE A 140 -3.33 -16.68 11.35
CA ILE A 140 -4.34 -16.45 10.30
C ILE A 140 -3.99 -17.25 9.03
N PHE A 141 -2.70 -17.36 8.71
CA PHE A 141 -2.16 -18.04 7.53
C PHE A 141 -1.15 -19.11 7.94
N PRO A 142 -1.60 -20.26 8.48
CA PRO A 142 -0.71 -21.27 9.04
C PRO A 142 0.25 -21.89 8.01
N ASP A 143 -0.12 -21.89 6.74
CA ASP A 143 0.66 -22.47 5.65
C ASP A 143 1.71 -21.50 5.06
N LYS A 144 1.71 -20.22 5.46
CA LYS A 144 2.64 -19.22 4.92
C LYS A 144 3.88 -19.06 5.80
N ASP A 145 5.01 -18.83 5.13
CA ASP A 145 6.27 -18.46 5.78
C ASP A 145 6.41 -16.93 5.79
N PHE A 146 6.52 -16.35 7.00
CA PHE A 146 6.74 -14.93 7.24
C PHE A 146 8.17 -14.63 7.72
N SER A 147 9.13 -15.54 7.50
CA SER A 147 10.55 -15.26 7.70
C SER A 147 11.03 -14.12 6.83
N ASP A 148 12.16 -13.52 7.15
CA ASP A 148 12.67 -12.38 6.40
C ASP A 148 13.14 -12.77 5.00
N ASP A 149 13.57 -14.01 4.82
CA ASP A 149 14.00 -14.57 3.52
C ASP A 149 12.79 -14.87 2.62
N ALA A 150 11.76 -15.52 3.16
CA ALA A 150 10.57 -15.89 2.39
C ALA A 150 9.63 -14.70 2.10
N PHE A 151 9.60 -13.72 3.01
CA PHE A 151 8.77 -12.53 2.89
C PHE A 151 9.57 -11.26 3.23
N PRO A 152 10.47 -10.82 2.33
CA PRO A 152 11.32 -9.65 2.57
C PRO A 152 10.53 -8.35 2.66
N HIS A 153 11.13 -7.34 3.30
CA HIS A 153 10.57 -5.98 3.34
C HIS A 153 10.30 -5.44 1.91
N MET A 154 9.25 -4.65 1.76
CA MET A 154 8.78 -4.11 0.48
C MET A 154 8.44 -5.21 -0.53
N SER A 155 7.72 -6.22 -0.09
CA SER A 155 7.14 -7.27 -0.94
C SER A 155 5.70 -7.58 -0.55
N TYR A 156 5.00 -8.30 -1.43
CA TYR A 156 3.67 -8.81 -1.14
C TYR A 156 3.55 -10.30 -1.46
N GLN A 157 2.56 -10.94 -0.85
CA GLN A 157 2.12 -12.30 -1.13
C GLN A 157 0.59 -12.31 -1.19
N ASN A 158 0.04 -13.17 -2.05
CA ASN A 158 -1.39 -13.46 -2.01
C ASN A 158 -1.69 -14.39 -0.83
N GLY A 159 -2.83 -14.20 -0.19
CA GLY A 159 -3.35 -15.03 0.88
C GLY A 159 -4.85 -15.29 0.70
N LYS A 160 -5.39 -16.15 1.54
CA LYS A 160 -6.83 -16.41 1.62
C LYS A 160 -7.21 -16.58 3.09
N ILE A 161 -8.24 -15.86 3.52
CA ILE A 161 -8.85 -16.01 4.84
C ILE A 161 -10.23 -16.58 4.58
N ASP A 162 -10.45 -17.84 4.98
CA ASP A 162 -11.62 -18.60 4.57
C ASP A 162 -11.80 -18.56 3.03
N GLU A 163 -12.90 -18.00 2.53
CA GLU A 163 -13.15 -17.85 1.10
C GLU A 163 -12.70 -16.48 0.53
N ILE A 164 -12.15 -15.58 1.36
CA ILE A 164 -11.80 -14.22 0.97
C ILE A 164 -10.34 -14.17 0.52
N ASN A 165 -10.12 -13.79 -0.74
CA ASN A 165 -8.79 -13.52 -1.24
C ASN A 165 -8.24 -12.23 -0.65
N CYS A 166 -6.97 -12.22 -0.28
CA CYS A 166 -6.32 -11.04 0.25
C CYS A 166 -4.87 -10.92 -0.25
N ARG A 167 -4.34 -9.71 -0.18
CA ARG A 167 -2.92 -9.41 -0.39
C ARG A 167 -2.30 -9.06 0.94
N ILE A 168 -1.19 -9.70 1.24
CA ILE A 168 -0.40 -9.45 2.44
C ILE A 168 0.83 -8.67 2.00
N MET A 169 0.99 -7.45 2.49
CA MET A 169 2.12 -6.58 2.13
C MET A 169 3.03 -6.38 3.34
N ARG A 170 4.33 -6.56 3.15
CA ARG A 170 5.31 -6.23 4.18
C ARG A 170 5.84 -4.82 3.97
N ILE A 171 5.07 -3.87 4.42
CA ILE A 171 5.36 -2.44 4.38
C ILE A 171 5.23 -1.86 5.79
N SER A 172 5.97 -0.80 6.10
CA SER A 172 5.91 -0.13 7.39
C SER A 172 5.57 1.34 7.19
N PHE A 173 4.59 1.82 7.94
CA PHE A 173 4.23 3.24 8.02
C PHE A 173 4.81 3.88 9.29
N THR A 174 4.79 3.14 10.41
CA THR A 174 5.18 3.64 11.73
C THR A 174 6.67 3.43 12.06
N GLY A 175 7.43 2.79 11.18
CA GLY A 175 8.81 2.38 11.43
C GLY A 175 8.94 1.06 12.19
N GLU A 176 7.87 0.56 12.77
CA GLU A 176 7.81 -0.76 13.40
C GLU A 176 7.71 -1.86 12.34
N LEU A 177 7.96 -3.12 12.74
CA LEU A 177 7.62 -4.26 11.90
C LEU A 177 6.12 -4.22 11.62
N SER A 178 5.74 -3.95 10.38
CA SER A 178 4.35 -3.80 9.98
C SER A 178 4.03 -4.66 8.78
N LEU A 179 2.79 -5.17 8.78
CA LEU A 179 2.24 -6.02 7.75
C LEU A 179 0.83 -5.49 7.43
N SER A 180 0.61 -5.16 6.20
CA SER A 180 -0.68 -4.65 5.73
C SER A 180 -1.44 -5.78 5.02
N LEU A 181 -2.68 -6.00 5.45
CA LEU A 181 -3.64 -6.90 4.80
C LEU A 181 -4.60 -6.06 3.98
N ILE A 182 -4.58 -6.26 2.67
CA ILE A 182 -5.56 -5.67 1.74
C ILE A 182 -6.43 -6.81 1.25
N HIS A 183 -7.73 -6.77 1.54
CA HIS A 183 -8.68 -7.81 1.17
C HIS A 183 -9.94 -7.21 0.55
N ILE A 184 -10.53 -8.01 -0.30
CA ILE A 184 -11.77 -7.68 -1.02
C ILE A 184 -12.97 -8.04 -0.14
#